data_c428223c7d46e51a2c97063fe43def0e
#
_entry.id   c428223c7d46e51a2c97063fe43def0e
#
_cell.length_a   1.000
_cell.length_b   1.000
_cell.length_c   1.000
_cell.angle_alpha   90.00
_cell.angle_beta   90.00
_cell.angle_gamma   90.00
#
_symmetry.space_group_name_H-M   'P 1'
#
loop_
_entity.id
_entity.type
_entity.pdbx_description
1 polymer ?
#
loop_
_entity_poly.entity_id
_entity_poly.type
_entity_poly.pdbx_seq_one_letter_code
_entity_poly.pdbx_strand_id
1 'polypeptide(L)'
;YIYTNIIAPAEYIGAIMELCQNKRGLYKSVDYIDATRIDVHYEIPLSEIVYDFYDRLKSTTKGYASFDYELCGYKESSLVKMDILLNGEIVDALSVIIHKDFAYPKGRAIVKKLRELIPRQMFQIPIQASVGSKVIARENISALKKNVLAKCYGGDVSRKRKLLEKQKEGKKRMKMVGTVEVPQEAFLAVLGDE
;
A
#
# COMPACT_ATOMS: atom_id res chain seq x y z
N TYR A 1 -3.17 -8.53 19.86
CA TYR A 1 -1.72 -8.62 20.07
C TYR A 1 -1.29 -10.06 20.34
N ILE A 2 -0.05 -10.34 19.99
CA ILE A 2 0.63 -11.62 20.26
C ILE A 2 1.86 -11.34 21.10
N TYR A 3 2.17 -12.28 21.98
CA TYR A 3 3.45 -12.37 22.65
C TYR A 3 4.36 -13.28 21.85
N THR A 4 5.56 -12.80 21.52
CA THR A 4 6.47 -13.50 20.61
C THR A 4 7.75 -13.92 21.32
N ASN A 5 8.24 -15.11 20.96
CA ASN A 5 9.53 -15.65 21.34
C ASN A 5 10.37 -15.80 20.08
N ILE A 6 11.51 -15.09 20.04
CA ILE A 6 12.41 -15.11 18.88
C ILE A 6 13.77 -15.58 19.34
N ILE A 7 14.09 -16.84 19.05
CA ILE A 7 15.39 -17.43 19.37
C ILE A 7 16.33 -17.28 18.18
N ALA A 8 17.48 -16.67 18.43
CA ALA A 8 18.47 -16.42 17.37
C ALA A 8 19.90 -16.32 17.96
N PRO A 9 20.96 -16.38 17.13
CA PRO A 9 22.29 -16.00 17.54
C PRO A 9 22.36 -14.55 18.01
N ALA A 10 23.12 -14.28 19.07
CA ALA A 10 23.20 -12.96 19.71
C ALA A 10 23.68 -11.83 18.77
N GLU A 11 24.44 -12.17 17.72
CA GLU A 11 24.90 -11.21 16.70
C GLU A 11 23.75 -10.52 15.94
N TYR A 12 22.55 -11.13 15.87
CA TYR A 12 21.39 -10.59 15.14
C TYR A 12 20.44 -9.78 16.02
N ILE A 13 20.74 -9.58 17.32
CA ILE A 13 19.84 -8.89 18.26
C ILE A 13 19.40 -7.51 17.75
N GLY A 14 20.35 -6.70 17.24
CA GLY A 14 20.05 -5.36 16.73
C GLY A 14 19.07 -5.38 15.55
N ALA A 15 19.29 -6.26 14.60
CA ALA A 15 18.44 -6.42 13.43
C ALA A 15 17.04 -6.95 13.75
N ILE A 16 16.95 -7.87 14.73
CA ILE A 16 15.66 -8.37 15.24
C ILE A 16 14.89 -7.27 15.96
N MET A 17 15.57 -6.49 16.80
CA MET A 17 14.95 -5.37 17.52
C MET A 17 14.42 -4.32 16.55
N GLU A 18 15.20 -3.96 15.53
CA GLU A 18 14.78 -3.01 14.49
C GLU A 18 13.55 -3.53 13.71
N LEU A 19 13.57 -4.80 13.30
CA LEU A 19 12.44 -5.43 12.63
C LEU A 19 11.17 -5.38 13.49
N CYS A 20 11.26 -5.77 14.76
CA CYS A 20 10.12 -5.76 15.68
C CYS A 20 9.59 -4.34 15.95
N GLN A 21 10.49 -3.36 16.13
CA GLN A 21 10.11 -1.95 16.31
C GLN A 21 9.37 -1.38 15.08
N ASN A 22 9.86 -1.70 13.88
CA ASN A 22 9.20 -1.29 12.62
C ASN A 22 7.80 -1.91 12.46
N LYS A 23 7.53 -3.04 13.11
CA LYS A 23 6.23 -3.72 13.18
C LYS A 23 5.42 -3.35 14.44
N ARG A 24 5.67 -2.20 15.04
CA ARG A 24 5.00 -1.68 16.26
C ARG A 24 5.14 -2.61 17.46
N GLY A 25 6.21 -3.39 17.50
CA GLY A 25 6.49 -4.29 18.60
C GLY A 25 6.83 -3.52 19.89
N LEU A 26 6.24 -3.97 20.99
CA LEU A 26 6.54 -3.51 22.33
C LEU A 26 7.55 -4.46 22.96
N TYR A 27 8.77 -3.99 23.15
CA TYR A 27 9.84 -4.75 23.77
C TYR A 27 9.47 -5.21 25.20
N LYS A 28 9.78 -6.44 25.54
CA LYS A 28 9.57 -7.02 26.87
C LYS A 28 10.89 -7.36 27.54
N SER A 29 11.59 -8.36 27.00
CA SER A 29 12.85 -8.82 27.56
C SER A 29 13.74 -9.46 26.51
N VAL A 30 14.99 -9.65 26.87
CA VAL A 30 15.94 -10.51 26.17
C VAL A 30 16.56 -11.44 27.21
N ASP A 31 16.46 -12.73 26.97
CA ASP A 31 17.05 -13.75 27.80
C ASP A 31 18.20 -14.43 27.05
N TYR A 32 19.34 -14.55 27.70
CA TYR A 32 20.50 -15.26 27.14
C TYR A 32 20.38 -16.74 27.49
N ILE A 33 20.12 -17.57 26.48
CA ILE A 33 20.04 -19.02 26.64
C ILE A 33 21.44 -19.58 26.91
N ASP A 34 22.43 -19.07 26.16
CA ASP A 34 23.84 -19.37 26.33
C ASP A 34 24.70 -18.19 25.83
N ALA A 35 26.04 -18.38 25.77
CA ALA A 35 26.96 -17.33 25.33
C ALA A 35 26.72 -16.86 23.85
N THR A 36 26.03 -17.62 23.04
CA THR A 36 25.85 -17.41 21.60
C THR A 36 24.42 -17.21 21.19
N ARG A 37 23.42 -17.59 21.99
CA ARG A 37 22.00 -17.58 21.65
C ARG A 37 21.17 -16.76 22.63
N ILE A 38 20.23 -16.04 22.09
CA ILE A 38 19.27 -15.20 22.80
C ILE A 38 17.84 -15.64 22.49
N ASP A 39 16.94 -15.37 23.43
CA ASP A 39 15.49 -15.38 23.24
C ASP A 39 14.97 -13.96 23.46
N VAL A 40 14.37 -13.38 22.42
CA VAL A 40 13.90 -11.99 22.42
C VAL A 40 12.39 -11.98 22.47
N HIS A 41 11.83 -11.26 23.43
CA HIS A 41 10.41 -11.23 23.69
C HIS A 41 9.81 -9.89 23.32
N TYR A 42 8.76 -9.92 22.53
CA TYR A 42 7.99 -8.75 22.12
C TYR A 42 6.49 -9.01 22.18
N GLU A 43 5.71 -7.96 22.37
CA GLU A 43 4.28 -7.96 22.03
C GLU A 43 4.08 -7.20 20.74
N ILE A 44 3.56 -7.87 19.71
CA ILE A 44 3.38 -7.31 18.37
C ILE A 44 1.92 -7.42 17.95
N PRO A 45 1.32 -6.44 17.27
CA PRO A 45 -0.01 -6.58 16.68
C PRO A 45 -0.02 -7.73 15.67
N LEU A 46 -0.98 -8.65 15.78
CA LEU A 46 -1.08 -9.81 14.90
C LEU A 46 -1.09 -9.43 13.41
N SER A 47 -1.75 -8.31 13.05
CA SER A 47 -1.82 -7.82 11.68
C SER A 47 -0.45 -7.51 11.06
N GLU A 48 0.56 -7.19 11.87
CA GLU A 48 1.89 -6.82 11.40
C GLU A 48 2.77 -8.03 11.05
N ILE A 49 2.38 -9.22 11.49
CA ILE A 49 3.18 -10.44 11.27
C ILE A 49 2.64 -11.33 10.14
N VAL A 50 1.36 -11.13 9.74
CA VAL A 50 0.64 -12.06 8.85
C VAL A 50 1.28 -12.16 7.46
N TYR A 51 1.87 -11.08 6.93
CA TYR A 51 2.30 -11.06 5.54
C TYR A 51 3.79 -11.38 5.34
N ASP A 52 4.69 -10.58 5.89
CA ASP A 52 6.11 -10.61 5.51
C ASP A 52 7.08 -10.74 6.69
N PHE A 53 6.58 -10.70 7.91
CA PHE A 53 7.42 -10.67 9.11
C PHE A 53 8.34 -11.89 9.20
N TYR A 54 7.79 -13.08 8.98
CA TYR A 54 8.57 -14.32 9.07
C TYR A 54 9.68 -14.39 8.02
N ASP A 55 9.38 -14.02 6.78
CA ASP A 55 10.34 -14.02 5.69
C ASP A 55 11.45 -12.99 5.92
N ARG A 56 11.08 -11.81 6.41
CA ARG A 56 12.06 -10.78 6.81
C ARG A 56 12.91 -11.23 7.99
N LEU A 57 12.32 -11.84 9.00
CA LEU A 57 13.05 -12.38 10.14
C LEU A 57 14.07 -13.41 9.68
N LYS A 58 13.66 -14.35 8.83
CA LYS A 58 14.56 -15.39 8.27
C LYS A 58 15.66 -14.78 7.41
N SER A 59 15.34 -13.86 6.51
CA SER A 59 16.35 -13.22 5.65
C SER A 59 17.35 -12.40 6.46
N THR A 60 16.88 -11.61 7.43
CA THR A 60 17.73 -10.78 8.29
C THR A 60 18.67 -11.60 9.17
N THR A 61 18.25 -12.78 9.59
CA THR A 61 19.03 -13.69 10.46
C THR A 61 19.69 -14.84 9.68
N LYS A 62 19.77 -14.76 8.36
CA LYS A 62 20.31 -15.83 7.49
C LYS A 62 19.70 -17.21 7.75
N GLY A 63 18.43 -17.24 8.11
CA GLY A 63 17.68 -18.46 8.40
C GLY A 63 17.82 -19.01 9.82
N TYR A 64 18.66 -18.41 10.66
CA TYR A 64 18.94 -18.95 12.01
C TYR A 64 17.82 -18.69 13.03
N ALA A 65 17.03 -17.59 12.90
CA ALA A 65 16.00 -17.31 13.88
C ALA A 65 14.87 -18.34 13.83
N SER A 66 14.41 -18.75 14.99
CA SER A 66 13.11 -19.41 15.18
C SER A 66 12.13 -18.42 15.77
N PHE A 67 10.86 -18.58 15.42
CA PHE A 67 9.79 -17.68 15.83
C PHE A 67 8.60 -18.50 16.30
N ASP A 68 8.15 -18.19 17.49
CA ASP A 68 6.91 -18.72 18.05
C ASP A 68 6.10 -17.60 18.68
N TYR A 69 4.78 -17.76 18.78
CA TYR A 69 3.92 -16.74 19.34
C TYR A 69 2.64 -17.32 19.96
N GLU A 70 2.10 -16.60 20.92
CA GLU A 70 0.80 -16.86 21.52
C GLU A 70 -0.07 -15.60 21.55
N LEU A 71 -1.38 -15.77 21.53
CA LEU A 71 -2.31 -14.64 21.64
C LEU A 71 -2.31 -14.09 23.05
N CYS A 72 -2.02 -12.80 23.22
CA CYS A 72 -2.00 -12.14 24.53
C CYS A 72 -3.14 -11.14 24.75
N GLY A 73 -4.14 -11.12 23.84
CA GLY A 73 -5.36 -10.32 23.97
C GLY A 73 -5.37 -9.06 23.11
N TYR A 74 -6.25 -8.14 23.45
CA TYR A 74 -6.49 -6.89 22.72
C TYR A 74 -5.90 -5.71 23.49
N LYS A 75 -5.35 -4.76 22.72
CA LYS A 75 -4.86 -3.48 23.26
C LYS A 75 -5.41 -2.33 22.43
N GLU A 76 -5.67 -1.23 23.08
CA GLU A 76 -6.06 0.01 22.40
C GLU A 76 -4.94 0.48 21.47
N SER A 77 -5.31 0.90 20.25
CA SER A 77 -4.38 1.38 19.25
C SER A 77 -5.02 2.46 18.39
N SER A 78 -4.23 3.44 17.96
CA SER A 78 -4.68 4.55 17.10
C SER A 78 -4.89 4.09 15.67
N LEU A 79 -5.91 3.28 15.43
CA LEU A 79 -6.25 2.75 14.11
C LEU A 79 -7.20 3.69 13.36
N VAL A 80 -7.00 3.77 12.05
CA VAL A 80 -7.86 4.52 11.13
C VAL A 80 -8.22 3.65 9.93
N LYS A 81 -9.43 3.86 9.39
CA LYS A 81 -9.80 3.30 8.10
C LYS A 81 -9.22 4.20 7.01
N MET A 82 -8.42 3.62 6.13
CA MET A 82 -7.92 4.28 4.94
C MET A 82 -8.69 3.75 3.74
N ASP A 83 -9.43 4.64 3.08
CA ASP A 83 -10.21 4.35 1.89
C ASP A 83 -9.43 4.68 0.62
N ILE A 84 -9.54 3.80 -0.38
CA ILE A 84 -9.00 4.04 -1.72
C ILE A 84 -10.14 4.43 -2.65
N LEU A 85 -9.98 5.58 -3.31
CA LEU A 85 -10.96 6.09 -4.26
C LEU A 85 -10.38 6.02 -5.67
N LEU A 86 -11.17 5.47 -6.59
CA LEU A 86 -10.89 5.49 -8.03
C LEU A 86 -11.96 6.34 -8.72
N ASN A 87 -11.53 7.34 -9.44
CA ASN A 87 -12.43 8.29 -10.11
C ASN A 87 -13.44 9.00 -9.17
N GLY A 88 -13.12 9.09 -7.89
CA GLY A 88 -13.96 9.70 -6.85
C GLY A 88 -14.89 8.71 -6.14
N GLU A 89 -14.94 7.46 -6.55
CA GLU A 89 -15.73 6.40 -5.90
C GLU A 89 -14.87 5.53 -5.02
N ILE A 90 -15.36 5.21 -3.82
CA ILE A 90 -14.65 4.35 -2.86
C ILE A 90 -14.71 2.91 -3.39
N VAL A 91 -13.56 2.24 -3.37
CA VAL A 91 -13.45 0.81 -3.67
C VAL A 91 -13.23 0.08 -2.35
N ASP A 92 -14.31 -0.41 -1.76
CA ASP A 92 -14.29 -1.03 -0.42
C ASP A 92 -13.29 -2.19 -0.30
N ALA A 93 -13.13 -2.98 -1.35
CA ALA A 93 -12.18 -4.10 -1.38
C ALA A 93 -10.70 -3.66 -1.32
N LEU A 94 -10.40 -2.38 -1.55
CA LEU A 94 -9.07 -1.79 -1.43
C LEU A 94 -8.92 -0.99 -0.13
N SER A 95 -9.99 -0.85 0.67
CA SER A 95 -9.94 -0.15 1.95
C SER A 95 -9.26 -1.00 3.01
N VAL A 96 -8.42 -0.38 3.84
CA VAL A 96 -7.65 -1.07 4.87
C VAL A 96 -7.72 -0.35 6.21
N ILE A 97 -7.64 -1.10 7.30
CA ILE A 97 -7.44 -0.57 8.64
C ILE A 97 -5.95 -0.52 8.92
N ILE A 98 -5.44 0.64 9.28
CA ILE A 98 -4.01 0.88 9.48
C ILE A 98 -3.77 1.80 10.67
N HIS A 99 -2.59 1.70 11.30
CA HIS A 99 -2.19 2.65 12.33
C HIS A 99 -2.01 4.05 11.72
N LYS A 100 -2.47 5.07 12.45
CA LYS A 100 -2.48 6.48 11.98
C LYS A 100 -1.13 6.96 11.47
N ASP A 101 -0.05 6.60 12.16
CA ASP A 101 1.30 7.06 11.81
C ASP A 101 1.82 6.46 10.49
N PHE A 102 1.34 5.28 10.12
CA PHE A 102 1.68 4.61 8.86
C PHE A 102 0.71 4.90 7.72
N ALA A 103 -0.42 5.58 7.98
CA ALA A 103 -1.43 5.84 6.96
C ALA A 103 -0.88 6.64 5.77
N TYR A 104 -0.09 7.69 6.03
CA TYR A 104 0.46 8.52 4.96
C TYR A 104 1.49 7.78 4.07
N PRO A 105 2.57 7.18 4.60
CA PRO A 105 3.55 6.48 3.79
C PRO A 105 2.93 5.30 3.05
N LYS A 106 2.08 4.49 3.70
CA LYS A 106 1.41 3.35 3.07
C LYS A 106 0.39 3.80 2.02
N GLY A 107 -0.40 4.84 2.29
CA GLY A 107 -1.33 5.42 1.31
C GLY A 107 -0.62 5.90 0.05
N ARG A 108 0.54 6.55 0.20
CA ARG A 108 1.36 6.99 -0.93
C ARG A 108 1.93 5.82 -1.73
N ALA A 109 2.42 4.78 -1.07
CA ALA A 109 2.92 3.57 -1.73
C ALA A 109 1.81 2.86 -2.51
N ILE A 110 0.63 2.68 -1.91
CA ILE A 110 -0.52 2.03 -2.52
C ILE A 110 -0.99 2.79 -3.77
N VAL A 111 -1.21 4.11 -3.69
CA VAL A 111 -1.68 4.87 -4.86
C VAL A 111 -0.67 4.88 -6.01
N LYS A 112 0.64 4.86 -5.69
CA LYS A 112 1.71 4.73 -6.69
C LYS A 112 1.65 3.35 -7.37
N LYS A 113 1.55 2.28 -6.61
CA LYS A 113 1.48 0.91 -7.11
C LYS A 113 0.21 0.68 -7.95
N LEU A 114 -0.94 1.16 -7.47
CA LEU A 114 -2.20 1.11 -8.23
C LEU A 114 -2.12 1.87 -9.57
N ARG A 115 -1.41 2.99 -9.62
CA ARG A 115 -1.18 3.72 -10.87
C ARG A 115 -0.40 2.89 -11.89
N GLU A 116 0.50 2.03 -11.46
CA GLU A 116 1.31 1.17 -12.33
C GLU A 116 0.50 -0.05 -12.82
N LEU A 117 -0.34 -0.61 -11.95
CA LEU A 117 -1.11 -1.83 -12.22
C LEU A 117 -2.40 -1.57 -13.00
N ILE A 118 -3.10 -0.46 -12.73
CA ILE A 118 -4.37 -0.15 -13.41
C ILE A 118 -4.10 0.37 -14.83
N PRO A 119 -4.65 -0.28 -15.87
CA PRO A 119 -4.40 0.12 -17.23
C PRO A 119 -5.01 1.47 -17.57
N ARG A 120 -4.35 2.19 -18.49
CA ARG A 120 -4.85 3.47 -19.00
C ARG A 120 -6.14 3.26 -19.77
N GLN A 121 -7.12 4.13 -19.50
CA GLN A 121 -8.41 4.14 -20.19
C GLN A 121 -8.58 5.41 -21.04
N MET A 122 -9.72 5.55 -21.69
CA MET A 122 -10.02 6.70 -22.57
C MET A 122 -10.22 8.02 -21.81
N PHE A 123 -10.30 7.96 -20.47
CA PHE A 123 -10.40 9.10 -19.56
C PHE A 123 -9.33 9.03 -18.47
N GLN A 124 -9.09 10.15 -17.81
CA GLN A 124 -8.15 10.23 -16.69
C GLN A 124 -8.79 9.64 -15.43
N ILE A 125 -8.06 8.79 -14.75
CA ILE A 125 -8.49 8.17 -13.50
C ILE A 125 -7.66 8.75 -12.36
N PRO A 126 -8.22 9.60 -11.50
CA PRO A 126 -7.59 9.97 -10.24
C PRO A 126 -7.68 8.79 -9.26
N ILE A 127 -6.57 8.45 -8.63
CA ILE A 127 -6.46 7.49 -7.55
C ILE A 127 -6.16 8.29 -6.28
N GLN A 128 -6.93 8.07 -5.23
CA GLN A 128 -6.77 8.80 -3.98
C GLN A 128 -6.81 7.83 -2.80
N ALA A 129 -5.95 8.06 -1.81
CA ALA A 129 -6.07 7.46 -0.49
C ALA A 129 -6.59 8.53 0.47
N SER A 130 -7.60 8.20 1.26
CA SER A 130 -8.20 9.11 2.23
C SER A 130 -8.37 8.47 3.61
N VAL A 131 -8.30 9.30 4.65
CA VAL A 131 -8.67 8.93 6.01
C VAL A 131 -9.81 9.85 6.43
N GLY A 132 -11.00 9.28 6.59
CA GLY A 132 -12.23 10.06 6.71
C GLY A 132 -12.42 10.96 5.48
N SER A 133 -12.64 12.25 5.69
CA SER A 133 -12.81 13.24 4.62
C SER A 133 -11.48 13.77 4.04
N LYS A 134 -10.33 13.45 4.66
CA LYS A 134 -9.04 14.00 4.27
C LYS A 134 -8.32 13.09 3.28
N VAL A 135 -8.05 13.60 2.07
CA VAL A 135 -7.17 12.94 1.10
C VAL A 135 -5.72 13.08 1.57
N ILE A 136 -5.03 11.96 1.78
CA ILE A 136 -3.64 11.89 2.26
C ILE A 136 -2.64 11.61 1.15
N ALA A 137 -3.07 10.95 0.07
CA ALA A 137 -2.22 10.70 -1.09
C ALA A 137 -3.06 10.70 -2.37
N ARG A 138 -2.44 11.09 -3.50
CA ARG A 138 -3.10 11.14 -4.79
C ARG A 138 -2.12 10.86 -5.92
N GLU A 139 -2.56 10.06 -6.87
CA GLU A 139 -1.94 9.82 -8.17
C GLU A 139 -2.98 9.93 -9.29
N ASN A 140 -2.52 10.06 -10.53
CA ASN A 140 -3.42 10.13 -11.68
C ASN A 140 -2.93 9.22 -12.81
N ILE A 141 -3.83 8.41 -13.34
CA ILE A 141 -3.60 7.65 -14.56
C ILE A 141 -4.05 8.53 -15.74
N SER A 142 -3.12 8.83 -16.63
CA SER A 142 -3.41 9.67 -17.80
C SER A 142 -4.31 8.93 -18.79
N ALA A 143 -5.26 9.64 -19.38
CA ALA A 143 -6.10 9.10 -20.45
C ALA A 143 -5.29 8.68 -21.69
N LEU A 144 -5.74 7.65 -22.38
CA LEU A 144 -5.27 7.33 -23.72
C LEU A 144 -5.58 8.51 -24.65
N LYS A 145 -4.61 8.90 -25.49
CA LYS A 145 -4.76 9.97 -26.47
C LYS A 145 -4.85 9.35 -27.86
N LYS A 146 -5.98 9.55 -28.54
CA LYS A 146 -6.05 9.34 -29.99
C LYS A 146 -5.48 10.57 -30.68
N ASN A 147 -4.65 10.37 -31.69
CA ASN A 147 -4.17 11.46 -32.53
C ASN A 147 -5.27 11.88 -33.53
N VAL A 148 -6.20 12.74 -33.06
CA VAL A 148 -7.31 13.24 -33.87
C VAL A 148 -6.86 14.23 -34.95
N LEU A 149 -5.61 14.69 -34.91
CA LEU A 149 -5.02 15.64 -35.84
C LEU A 149 -4.24 14.95 -36.98
N ALA A 150 -4.01 13.64 -36.91
CA ALA A 150 -3.23 12.89 -37.89
C ALA A 150 -3.73 13.06 -39.37
N LYS A 151 -5.02 13.27 -39.53
CA LYS A 151 -5.68 13.48 -40.86
C LYS A 151 -5.89 14.95 -41.19
N CYS A 152 -5.40 15.88 -40.38
CA CYS A 152 -5.55 17.32 -40.63
C CYS A 152 -4.30 17.84 -41.35
N TYR A 153 -4.30 17.73 -42.70
CA TYR A 153 -3.31 18.36 -43.55
C TYR A 153 -3.65 19.85 -43.68
N GLY A 154 -2.65 20.72 -43.49
CA GLY A 154 -2.78 22.16 -43.68
C GLY A 154 -2.94 22.96 -42.39
N GLY A 155 -2.87 24.29 -42.55
CA GLY A 155 -2.78 25.26 -41.46
C GLY A 155 -4.10 25.65 -40.78
N ASP A 156 -5.21 24.91 -40.98
CA ASP A 156 -6.50 25.27 -40.38
C ASP A 156 -6.50 25.07 -38.85
N VAL A 157 -6.09 26.12 -38.16
CA VAL A 157 -6.01 26.19 -36.69
C VAL A 157 -7.40 26.04 -36.08
N SER A 158 -8.44 26.59 -36.69
CA SER A 158 -9.82 26.56 -36.18
C SER A 158 -10.38 25.14 -36.18
N ARG A 159 -10.14 24.36 -37.23
CA ARG A 159 -10.56 22.97 -37.34
C ARG A 159 -9.82 22.09 -36.33
N LYS A 160 -8.50 22.29 -36.17
CA LYS A 160 -7.69 21.59 -35.19
C LYS A 160 -8.19 21.83 -33.77
N ARG A 161 -8.50 23.07 -33.41
CA ARG A 161 -9.06 23.47 -32.13
C ARG A 161 -10.40 22.81 -31.84
N LYS A 162 -11.35 22.84 -32.78
CA LYS A 162 -12.66 22.18 -32.65
C LYS A 162 -12.55 20.68 -32.45
N LEU A 163 -11.61 19.98 -33.11
CA LEU A 163 -11.40 18.57 -32.95
C LEU A 163 -10.84 18.22 -31.55
N LEU A 164 -9.91 19.02 -31.04
CA LEU A 164 -9.38 18.87 -29.68
C LEU A 164 -10.45 19.13 -28.61
N GLU A 165 -11.30 20.15 -28.81
CA GLU A 165 -12.42 20.45 -27.92
C GLU A 165 -13.43 19.28 -27.85
N LYS A 166 -13.84 18.76 -29.02
CA LYS A 166 -14.71 17.57 -29.09
C LYS A 166 -14.09 16.35 -28.40
N GLN A 167 -12.77 16.12 -28.54
CA GLN A 167 -12.08 15.04 -27.84
C GLN A 167 -12.12 15.26 -26.33
N LYS A 168 -11.92 16.49 -25.86
CA LYS A 168 -11.96 16.86 -24.43
C LYS A 168 -13.36 16.63 -23.85
N GLU A 169 -14.41 17.05 -24.55
CA GLU A 169 -15.80 16.81 -24.14
C GLU A 169 -16.13 15.31 -24.08
N GLY A 170 -15.76 14.54 -25.13
CA GLY A 170 -15.96 13.10 -25.16
C GLY A 170 -15.30 12.40 -23.98
N LYS A 171 -14.07 12.79 -23.63
CA LYS A 171 -13.37 12.26 -22.44
C LYS A 171 -14.07 12.63 -21.14
N LYS A 172 -14.61 13.85 -21.03
CA LYS A 172 -15.36 14.29 -19.86
C LYS A 172 -16.65 13.46 -19.67
N ARG A 173 -17.39 13.19 -20.74
CA ARG A 173 -18.58 12.32 -20.71
C ARG A 173 -18.22 10.89 -20.32
N MET A 174 -17.18 10.31 -20.93
CA MET A 174 -16.70 8.96 -20.60
C MET A 174 -16.29 8.84 -19.13
N LYS A 175 -15.68 9.87 -18.55
CA LYS A 175 -15.31 9.90 -17.13
C LYS A 175 -16.52 9.84 -16.20
N MET A 176 -17.66 10.39 -16.58
CA MET A 176 -18.89 10.39 -15.77
C MET A 176 -19.64 9.06 -15.80
N VAL A 177 -19.45 8.24 -16.84
CA VAL A 177 -20.19 7.00 -17.08
C VAL A 177 -19.29 5.74 -16.97
N GLY A 178 -17.97 5.92 -17.10
CA GLY A 178 -17.00 4.81 -17.15
C GLY A 178 -16.75 4.21 -15.79
N THR A 179 -16.95 2.91 -15.67
CA THR A 179 -16.44 2.10 -14.55
C THR A 179 -14.95 1.84 -14.73
N VAL A 180 -14.19 1.87 -13.64
CA VAL A 180 -12.78 1.54 -13.64
C VAL A 180 -12.61 0.06 -13.34
N GLU A 181 -12.09 -0.69 -14.30
CA GLU A 181 -11.72 -2.10 -14.07
C GLU A 181 -10.45 -2.15 -13.22
N VAL A 182 -10.53 -2.87 -12.11
CA VAL A 182 -9.40 -3.08 -11.18
C VAL A 182 -8.90 -4.50 -11.39
N PRO A 183 -7.65 -4.68 -11.86
CA PRO A 183 -7.09 -6.02 -12.04
C PRO A 183 -6.87 -6.70 -10.68
N GLN A 184 -6.88 -8.04 -10.68
CA GLN A 184 -6.75 -8.83 -9.45
C GLN A 184 -5.45 -8.54 -8.71
N GLU A 185 -4.35 -8.29 -9.43
CA GLU A 185 -3.05 -7.96 -8.86
C GLU A 185 -3.09 -6.68 -8.01
N ALA A 186 -4.01 -5.76 -8.31
CA ALA A 186 -4.17 -4.53 -7.54
C ALA A 186 -4.66 -4.79 -6.10
N PHE A 187 -5.49 -5.80 -5.90
CA PHE A 187 -5.94 -6.19 -4.56
C PHE A 187 -4.81 -6.79 -3.73
N LEU A 188 -3.98 -7.63 -4.34
CA LEU A 188 -2.80 -8.20 -3.68
C LEU A 188 -1.78 -7.11 -3.33
N ALA A 189 -1.61 -6.11 -4.19
CA ALA A 189 -0.70 -5.00 -3.99
C ALA A 189 -1.05 -4.11 -2.79
N VAL A 190 -2.33 -4.04 -2.41
CA VAL A 190 -2.78 -3.28 -1.22
C VAL A 190 -2.48 -4.04 0.07
N LEU A 191 -2.48 -5.37 0.02
CA LEU A 191 -2.26 -6.23 1.18
C LEU A 191 -0.77 -6.44 1.49
N GLY A 192 0.10 -6.42 0.48
CA GLY A 192 1.54 -6.61 0.64
C GLY A 192 2.28 -5.31 1.04
N ASP A 193 3.36 -5.45 1.77
CA ASP A 193 4.26 -4.37 2.21
C ASP A 193 5.51 -4.23 1.30
N GLU A 194 5.38 -4.39 -0.01
CA GLU A 194 6.49 -4.07 -0.92
C GLU A 194 6.56 -2.59 -1.29
#